data_da64407a72cf685c770f8a0d2529fee0
#
_entry.id   da64407a72cf685c770f8a0d2529fee0
#
_cell.length_a   1.000
_cell.length_b   1.000
_cell.length_c   1.000
_cell.angle_alpha   90.00
_cell.angle_beta   90.00
_cell.angle_gamma   90.00
#
_symmetry.space_group_name_H-M   'P 1'
#
loop_
_entity.id
_entity.type
_entity.pdbx_description
1 polymer ?
#
loop_
_entity_poly.entity_id
_entity_poly.type
_entity_poly.pdbx_seq_one_letter_code
_entity_poly.pdbx_strand_id
1 'polypeptide(L)'
;MFEDKISYTGVTFDDVLLEPSYSEVVPSEVDVSSRLTQRIRVQIPLLSSPMDTVTEAEMAIGLAKEGGLGIIHKNLTVEAQTEEVLKVKRSANGIIVDPVTLPPTEQVGRAAELMDQANVSGIPIVQADGTLAGILTRRDLRFLEDPDIPVSEVMTRENLVTGTGNVTLEEAERILTAKRVEKLLLIDEDRKLTGLITIRDIDMMKRFPRACKDSQGRLRVGAAIGVGDLERAQSLINKGVDLLVVDSAHGHSRNVLETVREIKAQSAWDIDVVAGNVATAEGAQALIDAGADAIKIGIGPGSICTTRVISGVGVPQVSAILRAASVANKYDIPVIADGGIRFSGDITKAIVAGASTVMIGSLFAGLSESPGKMILYQGRTFKTYRGMGSMGAMVKGSSDRYRQKGVQEGKLVPEGVEGRVPYKGPLSDYVYQLVGGLRAGMGYLGTKTIEDLKRDGKFIRVSAATVRENHPHDIAITQEAPNYSPDVQSSDAT
;
A
#
# COMPACT_ATOMS: atom_id res chain seq x y z
N MET A 1 32.56 -27.42 -18.62
CA MET A 1 32.72 -25.93 -18.63
C MET A 1 31.46 -25.20 -19.14
N PHE A 2 30.65 -25.73 -20.07
CA PHE A 2 29.40 -25.07 -20.52
C PHE A 2 28.18 -25.47 -19.68
N GLU A 3 28.13 -26.70 -19.16
CA GLU A 3 27.03 -27.22 -18.31
C GLU A 3 26.91 -26.45 -16.99
N ASP A 4 28.01 -25.95 -16.43
CA ASP A 4 28.04 -25.17 -15.20
C ASP A 4 27.40 -23.77 -15.33
N LYS A 5 27.15 -23.29 -16.56
CA LYS A 5 26.52 -21.99 -16.79
C LYS A 5 24.99 -22.05 -16.75
N ILE A 6 24.39 -23.23 -16.88
CA ILE A 6 22.94 -23.45 -16.76
C ILE A 6 22.68 -24.12 -15.43
N SER A 7 22.38 -23.32 -14.40
CA SER A 7 22.27 -23.80 -13.04
C SER A 7 20.96 -24.53 -12.73
N TYR A 8 19.85 -24.17 -13.37
CA TYR A 8 18.54 -24.79 -13.16
C TYR A 8 17.52 -24.35 -14.22
N THR A 9 16.39 -25.08 -14.29
CA THR A 9 15.21 -24.65 -15.06
C THR A 9 14.31 -23.77 -14.18
N GLY A 10 14.17 -22.49 -14.54
CA GLY A 10 13.27 -21.57 -13.84
C GLY A 10 11.82 -21.80 -14.19
N VAL A 11 10.91 -21.62 -13.24
CA VAL A 11 9.45 -21.72 -13.39
C VAL A 11 8.75 -20.44 -12.99
N THR A 12 7.70 -20.09 -13.73
CA THR A 12 6.80 -18.95 -13.44
C THR A 12 5.40 -19.45 -13.09
N PHE A 13 4.45 -18.53 -12.88
CA PHE A 13 3.08 -18.90 -12.47
C PHE A 13 2.34 -19.79 -13.48
N ASP A 14 2.62 -19.65 -14.78
CA ASP A 14 1.98 -20.47 -15.82
C ASP A 14 2.57 -21.87 -15.94
N ASP A 15 3.77 -22.10 -15.40
CA ASP A 15 4.44 -23.40 -15.45
C ASP A 15 3.97 -24.35 -14.33
N VAL A 16 3.15 -23.88 -13.41
CA VAL A 16 2.71 -24.64 -12.24
C VAL A 16 1.23 -24.47 -11.94
N LEU A 17 0.61 -25.52 -11.39
CA LEU A 17 -0.66 -25.47 -10.70
C LEU A 17 -0.48 -26.00 -9.27
N LEU A 18 -1.48 -25.78 -8.42
CA LEU A 18 -1.51 -26.32 -7.07
C LEU A 18 -2.33 -27.62 -7.06
N GLU A 19 -1.78 -28.65 -6.43
CA GLU A 19 -2.46 -29.95 -6.29
C GLU A 19 -3.53 -29.83 -5.19
N PRO A 20 -4.82 -30.11 -5.49
CA PRO A 20 -5.87 -30.06 -4.49
C PRO A 20 -5.66 -31.14 -3.41
N SER A 21 -6.04 -30.82 -2.18
CA SER A 21 -5.91 -31.71 -1.03
C SER A 21 -7.26 -31.94 -0.36
N TYR A 22 -7.35 -32.93 0.53
CA TYR A 22 -8.51 -33.10 1.39
C TYR A 22 -8.76 -31.83 2.21
N SER A 23 -10.02 -31.39 2.25
CA SER A 23 -10.39 -30.12 2.91
C SER A 23 -11.63 -30.29 3.78
N GLU A 24 -11.54 -29.81 5.00
CA GLU A 24 -12.65 -29.54 5.91
C GLU A 24 -12.89 -28.03 6.10
N VAL A 25 -12.25 -27.22 5.24
CA VAL A 25 -12.20 -25.76 5.37
C VAL A 25 -13.18 -25.11 4.42
N VAL A 26 -14.05 -24.26 4.95
CA VAL A 26 -14.94 -23.41 4.14
C VAL A 26 -14.21 -22.10 3.79
N PRO A 27 -14.22 -21.66 2.52
CA PRO A 27 -13.49 -20.46 2.09
C PRO A 27 -13.82 -19.19 2.88
N SER A 28 -15.01 -19.08 3.46
CA SER A 28 -15.40 -17.94 4.31
C SER A 28 -14.73 -17.91 5.69
N GLU A 29 -14.24 -19.05 6.17
CA GLU A 29 -13.68 -19.22 7.50
C GLU A 29 -12.15 -19.12 7.56
N VAL A 30 -11.48 -19.06 6.40
CA VAL A 30 -10.01 -18.98 6.37
C VAL A 30 -9.52 -17.60 6.81
N ASP A 31 -8.41 -17.60 7.55
CA ASP A 31 -7.68 -16.38 7.91
C ASP A 31 -6.62 -16.08 6.85
N VAL A 32 -6.84 -15.00 6.10
CA VAL A 32 -5.92 -14.50 5.08
C VAL A 32 -4.95 -13.44 5.61
N SER A 33 -4.97 -13.15 6.92
CA SER A 33 -4.02 -12.22 7.50
C SER A 33 -2.59 -12.76 7.40
N SER A 34 -1.63 -11.85 7.20
CA SER A 34 -0.24 -12.24 7.00
C SER A 34 0.73 -11.24 7.61
N ARG A 35 1.98 -11.64 7.76
CA ARG A 35 3.06 -10.77 8.20
C ARG A 35 3.66 -10.03 6.99
N LEU A 36 3.73 -8.71 7.10
CA LEU A 36 4.46 -7.87 6.15
C LEU A 36 5.93 -7.72 6.56
N THR A 37 6.14 -7.48 7.86
CA THR A 37 7.45 -7.50 8.54
C THR A 37 7.33 -8.34 9.80
N GLN A 38 8.34 -8.40 10.63
CA GLN A 38 8.24 -9.04 11.95
C GLN A 38 7.25 -8.30 12.88
N ARG A 39 7.10 -6.98 12.73
CA ARG A 39 6.26 -6.12 13.59
C ARG A 39 4.90 -5.75 12.97
N ILE A 40 4.81 -5.74 11.65
CA ILE A 40 3.60 -5.31 10.93
C ILE A 40 2.86 -6.51 10.36
N ARG A 41 1.59 -6.66 10.77
CA ARG A 41 0.63 -7.57 10.14
C ARG A 41 -0.35 -6.81 9.28
N VAL A 42 -0.77 -7.43 8.18
CA VAL A 42 -1.85 -6.98 7.30
C VAL A 42 -3.00 -7.99 7.39
N GLN A 43 -4.24 -7.51 7.22
CA GLN A 43 -5.43 -8.35 7.31
C GLN A 43 -5.72 -9.11 5.99
N ILE A 44 -5.15 -8.62 4.89
CA ILE A 44 -5.10 -9.28 3.58
C ILE A 44 -3.67 -9.17 3.04
N PRO A 45 -3.13 -10.18 2.35
CA PRO A 45 -1.72 -10.21 1.95
C PRO A 45 -1.43 -9.39 0.68
N LEU A 46 -2.09 -8.24 0.51
CA LEU A 46 -2.01 -7.40 -0.67
C LEU A 46 -1.34 -6.06 -0.37
N LEU A 47 -0.36 -5.71 -1.20
CA LEU A 47 0.33 -4.42 -1.17
C LEU A 47 0.20 -3.73 -2.53
N SER A 48 0.09 -2.39 -2.56
CA SER A 48 0.18 -1.66 -3.82
C SER A 48 1.60 -1.16 -4.09
N SER A 49 2.04 -1.31 -5.35
CA SER A 49 3.40 -0.99 -5.78
C SER A 49 3.69 0.51 -5.73
N PRO A 50 4.92 0.93 -5.36
CA PRO A 50 5.36 2.32 -5.34
C PRO A 50 5.63 2.86 -6.76
N MET A 51 4.58 2.99 -7.53
CA MET A 51 4.61 3.46 -8.92
C MET A 51 3.74 4.70 -9.08
N ASP A 52 4.19 5.69 -9.84
CA ASP A 52 3.55 7.00 -10.00
C ASP A 52 2.22 7.00 -10.78
N THR A 53 1.78 5.82 -11.22
CA THR A 53 0.46 5.57 -11.80
C THR A 53 -0.33 4.51 -11.00
N VAL A 54 0.13 4.14 -9.80
CA VAL A 54 -0.52 3.11 -8.96
C VAL A 54 -0.82 3.63 -7.56
N THR A 55 0.17 4.16 -6.82
CA THR A 55 0.01 4.42 -5.38
C THR A 55 0.36 5.84 -4.97
N GLU A 56 -0.66 6.62 -4.71
CA GLU A 56 -0.65 7.84 -3.91
C GLU A 56 -1.64 7.67 -2.74
N ALA A 57 -1.98 8.74 -2.03
CA ALA A 57 -2.80 8.67 -0.81
C ALA A 57 -4.13 7.96 -1.00
N GLU A 58 -4.88 8.21 -2.09
CA GLU A 58 -6.19 7.58 -2.31
C GLU A 58 -6.11 6.06 -2.39
N MET A 59 -5.15 5.54 -3.16
CA MET A 59 -4.90 4.10 -3.25
C MET A 59 -4.47 3.53 -1.90
N ALA A 60 -3.54 4.20 -1.20
CA ALA A 60 -3.05 3.74 0.09
C ALA A 60 -4.16 3.73 1.15
N ILE A 61 -5.03 4.74 1.18
CA ILE A 61 -6.21 4.81 2.07
C ILE A 61 -7.20 3.68 1.75
N GLY A 62 -7.54 3.51 0.48
CA GLY A 62 -8.47 2.47 0.04
C GLY A 62 -7.97 1.08 0.44
N LEU A 63 -6.71 0.78 0.12
CA LEU A 63 -6.13 -0.54 0.40
C LEU A 63 -5.96 -0.79 1.91
N ALA A 64 -5.57 0.22 2.70
CA ALA A 64 -5.47 0.08 4.15
C ALA A 64 -6.84 -0.14 4.81
N LYS A 65 -7.93 0.46 4.30
CA LYS A 65 -9.31 0.20 4.75
C LYS A 65 -9.73 -1.25 4.50
N GLU A 66 -9.33 -1.84 3.38
CA GLU A 66 -9.57 -3.26 3.07
C GLU A 66 -8.64 -4.21 3.83
N GLY A 67 -7.64 -3.69 4.56
CA GLY A 67 -6.73 -4.47 5.40
C GLY A 67 -5.38 -4.79 4.77
N GLY A 68 -5.09 -4.28 3.57
CA GLY A 68 -3.77 -4.31 2.93
C GLY A 68 -2.91 -3.10 3.31
N LEU A 69 -1.89 -2.79 2.51
CA LEU A 69 -1.03 -1.62 2.75
C LEU A 69 -0.51 -1.03 1.44
N GLY A 70 -0.64 0.31 1.29
CA GLY A 70 -0.12 1.04 0.14
C GLY A 70 1.29 1.56 0.38
N ILE A 71 2.12 1.52 -0.68
CA ILE A 71 3.48 2.10 -0.64
C ILE A 71 3.51 3.32 -1.54
N ILE A 72 3.59 4.52 -0.95
CA ILE A 72 3.68 5.79 -1.70
C ILE A 72 4.99 5.84 -2.49
N HIS A 73 4.90 6.17 -3.77
CA HIS A 73 6.08 6.22 -4.65
C HIS A 73 6.97 7.44 -4.36
N LYS A 74 8.26 7.31 -4.70
CA LYS A 74 9.26 8.38 -4.51
C LYS A 74 9.43 9.32 -5.72
N ASN A 75 8.66 9.13 -6.80
CA ASN A 75 8.72 9.99 -8.01
C ASN A 75 7.98 11.31 -7.78
N LEU A 76 8.19 11.90 -6.61
CA LEU A 76 7.67 13.14 -6.04
C LEU A 76 8.81 13.89 -5.35
N THR A 77 8.63 15.18 -5.08
CA THR A 77 9.51 15.89 -4.14
C THR A 77 9.34 15.31 -2.74
N VAL A 78 10.28 15.57 -1.82
CA VAL A 78 10.20 15.09 -0.44
C VAL A 78 8.94 15.62 0.24
N GLU A 79 8.64 16.90 0.04
CA GLU A 79 7.47 17.60 0.59
C GLU A 79 6.17 16.98 0.07
N ALA A 80 6.07 16.77 -1.24
CA ALA A 80 4.87 16.19 -1.85
C ALA A 80 4.63 14.76 -1.37
N GLN A 81 5.68 13.92 -1.26
CA GLN A 81 5.55 12.56 -0.77
C GLN A 81 5.17 12.51 0.72
N THR A 82 5.75 13.40 1.53
CA THR A 82 5.39 13.50 2.95
C THR A 82 3.96 13.96 3.15
N GLU A 83 3.45 14.85 2.28
CA GLU A 83 2.04 15.27 2.31
C GLU A 83 1.11 14.11 1.94
N GLU A 84 1.45 13.26 0.95
CA GLU A 84 0.69 12.06 0.65
C GLU A 84 0.62 11.09 1.86
N VAL A 85 1.73 10.90 2.59
CA VAL A 85 1.75 10.10 3.83
C VAL A 85 0.83 10.73 4.89
N LEU A 86 0.88 12.05 5.09
CA LEU A 86 0.01 12.75 6.03
C LEU A 86 -1.47 12.62 5.70
N LYS A 87 -1.86 12.67 4.42
CA LYS A 87 -3.24 12.42 3.98
C LYS A 87 -3.74 11.05 4.44
N VAL A 88 -2.89 10.01 4.31
CA VAL A 88 -3.25 8.67 4.80
C VAL A 88 -3.40 8.66 6.31
N LYS A 89 -2.43 9.22 7.04
CA LYS A 89 -2.45 9.25 8.51
C LYS A 89 -3.63 10.03 9.09
N ARG A 90 -4.14 11.02 8.37
CA ARG A 90 -5.30 11.84 8.76
C ARG A 90 -6.64 11.30 8.27
N SER A 91 -6.66 10.32 7.38
CA SER A 91 -7.89 9.90 6.69
C SER A 91 -8.88 9.10 7.52
N ALA A 92 -8.43 8.39 8.56
CA ALA A 92 -9.30 7.62 9.46
C ALA A 92 -8.57 7.40 10.79
N ASN A 93 -9.01 8.11 11.81
CA ASN A 93 -8.47 8.02 13.16
C ASN A 93 -9.60 7.56 14.10
N GLY A 94 -9.32 6.62 15.01
CA GLY A 94 -10.26 6.34 16.09
C GLY A 94 -10.26 7.50 17.08
N ILE A 95 -9.06 7.91 17.52
CA ILE A 95 -8.81 9.10 18.34
C ILE A 95 -7.77 9.94 17.62
N ILE A 96 -8.08 11.18 17.33
CA ILE A 96 -7.13 12.15 16.78
C ILE A 96 -6.33 12.71 17.95
N VAL A 97 -5.13 12.21 18.17
CA VAL A 97 -4.28 12.55 19.34
C VAL A 97 -3.67 13.96 19.23
N ASP A 98 -3.49 14.46 18.03
CA ASP A 98 -2.94 15.81 17.80
C ASP A 98 -3.83 16.54 16.77
N PRO A 99 -5.02 16.99 17.19
CA PRO A 99 -5.93 17.68 16.28
C PRO A 99 -5.38 19.03 15.89
N VAL A 100 -5.69 19.46 14.68
CA VAL A 100 -5.42 20.84 14.22
C VAL A 100 -6.15 21.80 15.15
N THR A 101 -5.44 22.75 15.73
CA THR A 101 -5.99 23.74 16.68
C THR A 101 -5.68 25.18 16.24
N LEU A 102 -6.43 26.13 16.75
CA LEU A 102 -6.19 27.56 16.59
C LEU A 102 -6.34 28.29 17.92
N PRO A 103 -5.65 29.43 18.13
CA PRO A 103 -5.89 30.28 19.26
C PRO A 103 -7.20 31.09 19.08
N PRO A 104 -7.85 31.53 20.17
CA PRO A 104 -9.09 32.32 20.12
C PRO A 104 -8.97 33.65 19.38
N THR A 105 -7.75 34.19 19.29
CA THR A 105 -7.41 35.46 18.63
C THR A 105 -7.22 35.36 17.13
N GLU A 106 -7.21 34.16 16.57
CA GLU A 106 -7.05 33.95 15.13
C GLU A 106 -8.30 34.40 14.37
N GLN A 107 -8.13 34.75 13.10
CA GLN A 107 -9.22 35.20 12.23
C GLN A 107 -10.01 34.04 11.64
N VAL A 108 -11.29 34.23 11.45
CA VAL A 108 -12.22 33.24 10.84
C VAL A 108 -11.78 32.85 9.42
N GLY A 109 -11.29 33.80 8.62
CA GLY A 109 -10.76 33.52 7.29
C GLY A 109 -9.62 32.50 7.31
N ARG A 110 -8.68 32.65 8.25
CA ARG A 110 -7.58 31.71 8.43
C ARG A 110 -8.09 30.33 8.90
N ALA A 111 -9.11 30.31 9.75
CA ALA A 111 -9.71 29.07 10.20
C ALA A 111 -10.40 28.31 9.03
N ALA A 112 -11.08 29.02 8.15
CA ALA A 112 -11.71 28.46 6.95
C ALA A 112 -10.67 27.85 5.99
N GLU A 113 -9.59 28.57 5.70
CA GLU A 113 -8.47 28.06 4.89
C GLU A 113 -7.86 26.80 5.51
N LEU A 114 -7.64 26.80 6.82
CA LEU A 114 -7.06 25.68 7.53
C LEU A 114 -7.99 24.45 7.53
N MET A 115 -9.31 24.66 7.63
CA MET A 115 -10.30 23.60 7.51
C MET A 115 -10.29 22.97 6.10
N ASP A 116 -10.08 23.77 5.05
CA ASP A 116 -9.98 23.28 3.68
C ASP A 116 -8.66 22.54 3.44
N GLN A 117 -7.53 23.13 3.86
CA GLN A 117 -6.21 22.51 3.73
C GLN A 117 -6.11 21.18 4.48
N ALA A 118 -6.63 21.12 5.72
CA ALA A 118 -6.61 19.93 6.54
C ALA A 118 -7.78 18.96 6.27
N ASN A 119 -8.73 19.34 5.39
CA ASN A 119 -9.96 18.58 5.09
C ASN A 119 -10.75 18.20 6.36
N VAL A 120 -10.90 19.15 7.30
CA VAL A 120 -11.63 18.97 8.55
C VAL A 120 -12.89 19.84 8.59
N SER A 121 -13.92 19.38 9.30
CA SER A 121 -15.20 20.09 9.46
C SER A 121 -15.30 20.90 10.76
N GLY A 122 -14.22 20.95 11.54
CA GLY A 122 -14.17 21.73 12.76
C GLY A 122 -12.81 21.62 13.43
N ILE A 123 -12.45 22.71 14.10
CA ILE A 123 -11.14 22.92 14.75
C ILE A 123 -11.37 23.22 16.22
N PRO A 124 -10.77 22.48 17.15
CA PRO A 124 -10.71 22.86 18.56
C PRO A 124 -9.93 24.18 18.72
N ILE A 125 -10.43 25.04 19.58
CA ILE A 125 -9.80 26.32 19.89
C ILE A 125 -9.15 26.18 21.26
N VAL A 126 -7.85 26.47 21.35
CA VAL A 126 -7.06 26.29 22.55
C VAL A 126 -6.31 27.58 22.93
N GLN A 127 -6.13 27.81 24.21
CA GLN A 127 -5.28 28.87 24.73
C GLN A 127 -3.79 28.55 24.51
N ALA A 128 -2.92 29.53 24.71
CA ALA A 128 -1.47 29.34 24.57
C ALA A 128 -0.88 28.26 25.50
N ASP A 129 -1.54 27.94 26.60
CA ASP A 129 -1.17 26.88 27.55
C ASP A 129 -1.74 25.50 27.19
N GLY A 130 -2.49 25.39 26.08
CA GLY A 130 -3.15 24.17 25.62
C GLY A 130 -4.55 23.94 26.21
N THR A 131 -5.06 24.82 27.08
CA THR A 131 -6.39 24.72 27.67
C THR A 131 -7.47 24.90 26.60
N LEU A 132 -8.48 24.02 26.61
CA LEU A 132 -9.60 24.07 25.68
C LEU A 132 -10.45 25.32 25.93
N ALA A 133 -10.57 26.19 24.90
CA ALA A 133 -11.38 27.40 24.92
C ALA A 133 -12.73 27.25 24.22
N GLY A 134 -12.81 26.39 23.22
CA GLY A 134 -14.02 26.20 22.40
C GLY A 134 -13.82 25.27 21.21
N ILE A 135 -14.80 25.26 20.35
CA ILE A 135 -14.73 24.59 19.03
C ILE A 135 -15.35 25.49 17.97
N LEU A 136 -14.70 25.55 16.80
CA LEU A 136 -15.21 26.20 15.61
C LEU A 136 -15.50 25.14 14.55
N THR A 137 -16.69 25.18 13.96
CA THR A 137 -17.11 24.21 12.94
C THR A 137 -17.52 24.91 11.64
N ARG A 138 -17.57 24.15 10.50
CA ARG A 138 -18.09 24.67 9.25
C ARG A 138 -19.53 25.19 9.35
N ARG A 139 -20.31 24.72 10.34
CA ARG A 139 -21.66 25.22 10.61
C ARG A 139 -21.61 26.65 11.13
N ASP A 140 -20.66 26.98 12.00
CA ASP A 140 -20.50 28.30 12.59
C ASP A 140 -20.04 29.31 11.53
N LEU A 141 -19.30 28.86 10.51
CA LEU A 141 -18.82 29.69 9.40
C LEU A 141 -19.84 29.95 8.30
N ARG A 142 -20.93 29.17 8.25
CA ARG A 142 -21.81 29.09 7.06
C ARG A 142 -22.49 30.39 6.68
N PHE A 143 -22.68 31.31 7.63
CA PHE A 143 -23.41 32.56 7.45
C PHE A 143 -22.56 33.79 7.77
N LEU A 144 -21.23 33.62 7.87
CA LEU A 144 -20.32 34.71 8.14
C LEU A 144 -19.81 35.29 6.82
N GLU A 145 -19.97 36.63 6.67
CA GLU A 145 -19.52 37.36 5.49
C GLU A 145 -18.15 38.01 5.72
N ASP A 146 -17.80 38.34 6.98
CA ASP A 146 -16.56 39.02 7.34
C ASP A 146 -15.48 37.99 7.77
N PRO A 147 -14.39 37.81 7.00
CA PRO A 147 -13.32 36.87 7.33
C PRO A 147 -12.39 37.35 8.46
N ASP A 148 -12.43 38.66 8.81
CA ASP A 148 -11.52 39.28 9.76
C ASP A 148 -12.00 39.22 11.22
N ILE A 149 -13.19 38.67 11.47
CA ILE A 149 -13.74 38.44 12.82
C ILE A 149 -12.85 37.47 13.57
N PRO A 150 -12.49 37.74 14.86
CA PRO A 150 -11.78 36.77 15.69
C PRO A 150 -12.59 35.50 15.92
N VAL A 151 -11.95 34.34 15.86
CA VAL A 151 -12.57 33.04 16.13
C VAL A 151 -13.30 33.03 17.47
N SER A 152 -12.79 33.76 18.45
CA SER A 152 -13.40 33.90 19.75
C SER A 152 -14.81 34.48 19.77
N GLU A 153 -15.26 35.17 18.76
CA GLU A 153 -16.60 35.75 18.68
C GLU A 153 -17.65 34.77 18.12
N VAL A 154 -17.18 33.77 17.36
CA VAL A 154 -18.07 32.84 16.60
C VAL A 154 -17.98 31.39 17.07
N MET A 155 -16.91 31.01 17.80
CA MET A 155 -16.76 29.65 18.30
C MET A 155 -17.81 29.27 19.35
N THR A 156 -18.18 28.00 19.40
CA THR A 156 -18.96 27.46 20.50
C THR A 156 -18.08 27.34 21.75
N ARG A 157 -18.46 27.99 22.85
CA ARG A 157 -17.74 27.99 24.15
C ARG A 157 -18.50 27.24 25.24
N GLU A 158 -19.83 27.35 25.21
CA GLU A 158 -20.69 26.78 26.24
C GLU A 158 -21.17 25.40 25.82
N ASN A 159 -21.43 24.55 26.82
CA ASN A 159 -21.93 23.18 26.61
C ASN A 159 -21.03 22.32 25.72
N LEU A 160 -19.71 22.55 25.74
CA LEU A 160 -18.76 21.71 25.04
C LEU A 160 -18.90 20.27 25.50
N VAL A 161 -19.01 19.35 24.53
CA VAL A 161 -19.05 17.93 24.81
C VAL A 161 -17.63 17.42 24.91
N THR A 162 -17.21 17.07 26.13
CA THR A 162 -15.85 16.62 26.44
C THR A 162 -15.87 15.21 27.02
N GLY A 163 -14.76 14.49 26.86
CA GLY A 163 -14.47 13.20 27.47
C GLY A 163 -13.05 13.17 28.00
N THR A 164 -12.71 12.15 28.78
CA THR A 164 -11.33 11.89 29.22
C THR A 164 -10.56 11.09 28.18
N GLY A 165 -9.23 11.11 28.22
CA GLY A 165 -8.38 10.36 27.28
C GLY A 165 -8.58 8.83 27.27
N ASN A 166 -9.27 8.27 28.26
CA ASN A 166 -9.52 6.83 28.41
C ASN A 166 -10.91 6.40 27.92
N VAL A 167 -11.68 7.29 27.29
CA VAL A 167 -13.02 6.97 26.74
C VAL A 167 -12.91 5.92 25.65
N THR A 168 -13.68 4.83 25.75
CA THR A 168 -13.81 3.84 24.67
C THR A 168 -14.63 4.41 23.52
N LEU A 169 -14.48 3.82 22.31
CA LEU A 169 -15.22 4.29 21.14
C LEU A 169 -16.73 4.07 21.26
N GLU A 170 -17.16 2.99 21.94
CA GLU A 170 -18.56 2.74 22.24
C GLU A 170 -19.14 3.78 23.21
N GLU A 171 -18.36 4.22 24.19
CA GLU A 171 -18.74 5.30 25.10
C GLU A 171 -18.78 6.65 24.37
N ALA A 172 -17.77 6.93 23.54
CA ALA A 172 -17.73 8.13 22.70
C ALA A 172 -18.96 8.21 21.78
N GLU A 173 -19.33 7.10 21.13
CA GLU A 173 -20.54 7.03 20.30
C GLU A 173 -21.81 7.32 21.09
N ARG A 174 -21.95 6.71 22.28
CA ARG A 174 -23.11 6.96 23.14
C ARG A 174 -23.21 8.43 23.53
N ILE A 175 -22.09 9.06 23.89
CA ILE A 175 -22.03 10.49 24.24
C ILE A 175 -22.40 11.35 23.03
N LEU A 176 -21.78 11.12 21.86
CA LEU A 176 -22.03 11.86 20.63
C LEU A 176 -23.50 11.76 20.20
N THR A 177 -24.07 10.55 20.23
CA THR A 177 -25.47 10.29 19.90
C THR A 177 -26.44 10.96 20.88
N ALA A 178 -26.20 10.79 22.19
CA ALA A 178 -27.05 11.38 23.22
C ALA A 178 -27.06 12.91 23.19
N LYS A 179 -25.90 13.52 22.93
CA LYS A 179 -25.73 14.98 22.84
C LYS A 179 -26.02 15.54 21.44
N ARG A 180 -26.23 14.69 20.43
CA ARG A 180 -26.46 15.07 19.02
C ARG A 180 -25.38 15.96 18.45
N VAL A 181 -24.12 15.66 18.75
CA VAL A 181 -22.94 16.36 18.26
C VAL A 181 -22.04 15.41 17.46
N GLU A 182 -21.26 15.96 16.55
CA GLU A 182 -20.39 15.18 15.66
C GLU A 182 -18.98 14.98 16.22
N LYS A 183 -18.61 15.75 17.28
CA LYS A 183 -17.23 15.80 17.79
C LYS A 183 -17.22 15.75 19.31
N LEU A 184 -16.38 14.86 19.85
CA LEU A 184 -16.08 14.72 21.28
C LEU A 184 -14.64 15.19 21.51
N LEU A 185 -14.48 16.25 22.29
CA LEU A 185 -13.19 16.81 22.64
C LEU A 185 -12.64 16.03 23.84
N LEU A 186 -11.44 15.47 23.72
CA LEU A 186 -10.79 14.78 24.85
C LEU A 186 -9.90 15.75 25.60
N ILE A 187 -10.05 15.79 26.90
CA ILE A 187 -9.29 16.68 27.80
C ILE A 187 -8.69 15.89 28.96
N ASP A 188 -7.60 16.41 29.50
CA ASP A 188 -7.02 15.94 30.78
C ASP A 188 -7.66 16.62 32.00
N GLU A 189 -7.10 16.35 33.18
CA GLU A 189 -7.56 16.92 34.48
C GLU A 189 -7.38 18.44 34.51
N ASP A 190 -6.40 19.00 33.83
CA ASP A 190 -6.12 20.42 33.68
C ASP A 190 -6.94 21.10 32.56
N ARG A 191 -7.91 20.39 31.95
CA ARG A 191 -8.71 20.82 30.82
C ARG A 191 -7.89 21.13 29.55
N LYS A 192 -6.69 20.60 29.41
CA LYS A 192 -5.91 20.70 28.17
C LYS A 192 -6.42 19.67 27.18
N LEU A 193 -6.44 20.08 25.90
CA LEU A 193 -6.87 19.22 24.82
C LEU A 193 -5.86 18.09 24.62
N THR A 194 -6.31 16.84 24.73
CA THR A 194 -5.51 15.63 24.53
C THR A 194 -5.89 14.87 23.25
N GLY A 195 -7.05 15.19 22.67
CA GLY A 195 -7.50 14.55 21.45
C GLY A 195 -8.90 14.94 21.02
N LEU A 196 -9.34 14.33 19.94
CA LEU A 196 -10.65 14.51 19.32
C LEU A 196 -11.16 13.19 18.77
N ILE A 197 -12.43 12.87 19.01
CA ILE A 197 -13.15 11.76 18.37
C ILE A 197 -14.31 12.35 17.57
N THR A 198 -14.50 11.87 16.32
CA THR A 198 -15.67 12.26 15.55
C THR A 198 -16.58 11.07 15.27
N ILE A 199 -17.89 11.35 15.07
CA ILE A 199 -18.85 10.30 14.69
C ILE A 199 -18.44 9.62 13.37
N ARG A 200 -17.85 10.39 12.45
CA ARG A 200 -17.33 9.87 11.18
C ARG A 200 -16.23 8.82 11.40
N ASP A 201 -15.34 9.02 12.38
CA ASP A 201 -14.27 8.08 12.67
C ASP A 201 -14.83 6.78 13.25
N ILE A 202 -15.86 6.87 14.11
CA ILE A 202 -16.57 5.72 14.66
C ILE A 202 -17.28 4.94 13.55
N ASP A 203 -18.01 5.61 12.67
CA ASP A 203 -18.68 4.99 11.52
C ASP A 203 -17.67 4.30 10.59
N MET A 204 -16.53 4.94 10.34
CA MET A 204 -15.45 4.37 9.55
C MET A 204 -14.84 3.11 10.19
N MET A 205 -14.71 3.08 11.52
CA MET A 205 -14.23 1.89 12.23
C MET A 205 -15.21 0.73 12.14
N LYS A 206 -16.51 1.00 12.25
CA LYS A 206 -17.56 -0.01 12.08
C LYS A 206 -17.64 -0.54 10.66
N ARG A 207 -17.49 0.35 9.67
CA ARG A 207 -17.53 -0.01 8.26
C ARG A 207 -16.30 -0.81 7.82
N PHE A 208 -15.13 -0.54 8.41
CA PHE A 208 -13.85 -1.18 8.05
C PHE A 208 -13.18 -1.84 9.26
N PRO A 209 -13.77 -2.90 9.84
CA PRO A 209 -13.26 -3.53 11.05
C PRO A 209 -11.91 -4.23 10.84
N ARG A 210 -11.58 -4.55 9.58
CA ARG A 210 -10.31 -5.19 9.19
C ARG A 210 -9.27 -4.21 8.67
N ALA A 211 -9.48 -2.90 8.80
CA ALA A 211 -8.52 -1.91 8.33
C ALA A 211 -7.13 -2.13 8.96
N CYS A 212 -6.09 -1.97 8.14
CA CYS A 212 -4.69 -2.05 8.59
C CYS A 212 -4.32 -0.76 9.33
N LYS A 213 -4.24 -0.84 10.66
CA LYS A 213 -4.04 0.31 11.55
C LYS A 213 -2.80 0.16 12.42
N ASP A 214 -2.23 1.30 12.80
CA ASP A 214 -1.17 1.38 13.82
C ASP A 214 -1.76 1.33 15.26
N SER A 215 -0.88 1.38 16.27
CA SER A 215 -1.28 1.35 17.67
C SER A 215 -2.11 2.56 18.11
N GLN A 216 -2.11 3.65 17.32
CA GLN A 216 -2.91 4.85 17.57
C GLN A 216 -4.25 4.83 16.80
N GLY A 217 -4.56 3.72 16.11
CA GLY A 217 -5.79 3.58 15.33
C GLY A 217 -5.78 4.27 13.97
N ARG A 218 -4.63 4.84 13.52
CA ARG A 218 -4.48 5.49 12.22
C ARG A 218 -4.17 4.44 11.15
N LEU A 219 -4.62 4.68 9.91
CA LEU A 219 -4.28 3.80 8.79
C LEU A 219 -2.75 3.72 8.61
N ARG A 220 -2.27 2.49 8.35
CA ARG A 220 -0.86 2.26 8.03
C ARG A 220 -0.55 2.60 6.59
N VAL A 221 0.66 3.11 6.37
CA VAL A 221 1.19 3.46 5.04
C VAL A 221 2.69 3.25 4.99
N GLY A 222 3.18 2.70 3.88
CA GLY A 222 4.60 2.66 3.57
C GLY A 222 4.98 3.75 2.56
N ALA A 223 6.26 4.05 2.47
CA ALA A 223 6.79 4.94 1.45
C ALA A 223 8.11 4.43 0.89
N ALA A 224 8.28 4.56 -0.42
CA ALA A 224 9.52 4.22 -1.11
C ALA A 224 10.55 5.34 -0.98
N ILE A 225 11.79 4.94 -0.81
CA ILE A 225 12.95 5.84 -0.85
C ILE A 225 13.99 5.35 -1.87
N GLY A 226 14.84 6.25 -2.34
CA GLY A 226 15.97 5.94 -3.18
C GLY A 226 17.18 5.42 -2.37
N VAL A 227 18.19 5.00 -3.10
CA VAL A 227 19.47 4.58 -2.52
C VAL A 227 20.20 5.80 -1.96
N GLY A 228 20.58 5.76 -0.67
CA GLY A 228 21.27 6.87 0.02
C GLY A 228 20.39 8.09 0.34
N ASP A 229 19.07 8.01 0.18
CA ASP A 229 18.13 9.14 0.38
C ASP A 229 17.68 9.22 1.86
N LEU A 230 18.64 9.46 2.77
CA LEU A 230 18.39 9.52 4.21
C LEU A 230 17.59 10.76 4.63
N GLU A 231 17.71 11.88 3.92
CA GLU A 231 16.93 13.09 4.17
C GLU A 231 15.43 12.83 3.96
N ARG A 232 15.08 12.17 2.86
CA ARG A 232 13.71 11.72 2.57
C ARG A 232 13.22 10.74 3.63
N ALA A 233 14.06 9.77 4.02
CA ALA A 233 13.72 8.80 5.07
C ALA A 233 13.36 9.52 6.38
N GLN A 234 14.19 10.45 6.84
CA GLN A 234 13.94 11.23 8.05
C GLN A 234 12.64 12.05 7.95
N SER A 235 12.42 12.70 6.80
CA SER A 235 11.23 13.51 6.57
C SER A 235 9.95 12.66 6.63
N LEU A 236 9.95 11.46 6.05
CA LEU A 236 8.84 10.51 6.08
C LEU A 236 8.59 9.97 7.49
N ILE A 237 9.64 9.62 8.24
CA ILE A 237 9.56 9.15 9.63
C ILE A 237 8.93 10.25 10.52
N ASN A 238 9.36 11.50 10.38
CA ASN A 238 8.81 12.64 11.12
C ASN A 238 7.31 12.86 10.85
N LYS A 239 6.79 12.38 9.70
CA LYS A 239 5.35 12.43 9.35
C LYS A 239 4.60 11.15 9.71
N GLY A 240 5.26 10.19 10.37
CA GLY A 240 4.65 8.99 10.92
C GLY A 240 4.41 7.88 9.91
N VAL A 241 5.26 7.76 8.86
CA VAL A 241 5.25 6.57 7.99
C VAL A 241 5.49 5.31 8.83
N ASP A 242 4.82 4.20 8.50
CA ASP A 242 4.95 2.96 9.27
C ASP A 242 6.06 2.04 8.73
N LEU A 243 6.46 2.24 7.48
CA LEU A 243 7.37 1.36 6.76
C LEU A 243 8.13 2.13 5.69
N LEU A 244 9.44 1.95 5.62
CA LEU A 244 10.27 2.41 4.50
C LEU A 244 10.56 1.27 3.53
N VAL A 245 10.52 1.57 2.23
CA VAL A 245 10.89 0.63 1.18
C VAL A 245 12.08 1.18 0.41
N VAL A 246 13.25 0.58 0.59
CA VAL A 246 14.45 0.87 -0.23
C VAL A 246 14.24 0.20 -1.58
N ASP A 247 13.79 1.00 -2.57
CA ASP A 247 13.31 0.50 -3.85
C ASP A 247 14.34 0.69 -4.97
N SER A 248 14.90 -0.42 -5.44
CA SER A 248 15.90 -0.47 -6.51
C SER A 248 15.58 -1.58 -7.51
N ALA A 249 15.97 -1.39 -8.78
CA ALA A 249 15.89 -2.42 -9.80
C ALA A 249 16.78 -3.63 -9.48
N HIS A 250 17.87 -3.43 -8.70
CA HIS A 250 18.79 -4.48 -8.27
C HIS A 250 19.22 -4.29 -6.81
N GLY A 251 18.51 -4.95 -5.89
CA GLY A 251 18.74 -4.86 -4.46
C GLY A 251 20.05 -5.49 -3.98
N HIS A 252 20.55 -6.52 -4.65
CA HIS A 252 21.84 -7.14 -4.33
C HIS A 252 23.01 -6.29 -4.85
N SER A 253 23.13 -5.08 -4.34
CA SER A 253 24.17 -4.15 -4.72
C SER A 253 24.69 -3.39 -3.49
N ARG A 254 25.98 -3.03 -3.52
CA ARG A 254 26.69 -2.39 -2.42
C ARG A 254 25.91 -1.21 -1.84
N ASN A 255 25.50 -0.28 -2.68
CA ASN A 255 24.85 0.95 -2.23
C ASN A 255 23.48 0.69 -1.59
N VAL A 256 22.71 -0.31 -2.06
CA VAL A 256 21.44 -0.71 -1.42
C VAL A 256 21.70 -1.29 -0.04
N LEU A 257 22.67 -2.20 0.08
CA LEU A 257 23.03 -2.82 1.36
C LEU A 257 23.53 -1.78 2.36
N GLU A 258 24.36 -0.82 1.91
CA GLU A 258 24.84 0.28 2.74
C GLU A 258 23.67 1.16 3.20
N THR A 259 22.72 1.53 2.31
CA THR A 259 21.54 2.31 2.67
C THR A 259 20.69 1.62 3.75
N VAL A 260 20.45 0.31 3.63
CA VAL A 260 19.72 -0.45 4.65
C VAL A 260 20.46 -0.40 6.00
N ARG A 261 21.79 -0.65 6.00
CA ARG A 261 22.59 -0.57 7.23
C ARG A 261 22.58 0.82 7.86
N GLU A 262 22.69 1.87 7.05
CA GLU A 262 22.67 3.25 7.52
C GLU A 262 21.36 3.61 8.20
N ILE A 263 20.21 3.20 7.61
CA ILE A 263 18.89 3.41 8.21
C ILE A 263 18.79 2.63 9.53
N LYS A 264 19.16 1.35 9.54
CA LYS A 264 19.07 0.50 10.73
C LYS A 264 20.07 0.88 11.84
N ALA A 265 21.14 1.57 11.49
CA ALA A 265 22.12 2.10 12.47
C ALA A 265 21.62 3.36 13.20
N GLN A 266 20.57 4.04 12.70
CA GLN A 266 19.96 5.21 13.35
C GLN A 266 19.12 4.76 14.54
N SER A 267 19.68 4.75 15.74
CA SER A 267 18.99 4.29 16.96
C SER A 267 17.71 5.06 17.29
N ALA A 268 17.56 6.28 16.79
CA ALA A 268 16.36 7.12 16.95
C ALA A 268 15.24 6.76 15.95
N TRP A 269 15.50 5.91 14.96
CA TRP A 269 14.55 5.54 13.93
C TRP A 269 13.93 4.17 14.22
N ASP A 270 12.83 4.16 14.94
CA ASP A 270 12.04 2.94 15.17
C ASP A 270 11.13 2.65 13.97
N ILE A 271 11.73 2.23 12.85
CA ILE A 271 11.06 2.00 11.57
C ILE A 271 11.43 0.63 10.98
N ASP A 272 10.46 -0.05 10.39
CA ASP A 272 10.70 -1.24 9.59
C ASP A 272 11.17 -0.87 8.18
N VAL A 273 12.13 -1.65 7.67
CA VAL A 273 12.75 -1.45 6.36
C VAL A 273 12.52 -2.68 5.48
N VAL A 274 11.79 -2.49 4.40
CA VAL A 274 11.73 -3.44 3.28
C VAL A 274 12.80 -3.07 2.28
N ALA A 275 13.52 -4.05 1.77
CA ALA A 275 14.52 -3.80 0.73
C ALA A 275 14.37 -4.77 -0.45
N GLY A 276 14.70 -4.30 -1.65
CA GLY A 276 14.66 -5.06 -2.90
C GLY A 276 14.92 -4.18 -4.13
N ASN A 277 14.81 -4.79 -5.37
CA ASN A 277 14.37 -6.16 -5.61
C ASN A 277 15.58 -7.11 -5.72
N VAL A 278 15.39 -8.29 -5.23
CA VAL A 278 16.31 -9.41 -5.44
C VAL A 278 15.57 -10.61 -6.03
N ALA A 279 16.29 -11.61 -6.55
CA ALA A 279 15.71 -12.80 -7.15
C ALA A 279 16.52 -14.08 -6.87
N THR A 280 17.53 -14.01 -6.00
CA THR A 280 18.43 -15.12 -5.66
C THR A 280 18.51 -15.31 -4.16
N ALA A 281 18.92 -16.49 -3.72
CA ALA A 281 19.14 -16.79 -2.31
C ALA A 281 20.25 -15.92 -1.70
N GLU A 282 21.32 -15.70 -2.45
CA GLU A 282 22.46 -14.86 -2.04
C GLU A 282 22.06 -13.40 -1.89
N GLY A 283 21.22 -12.87 -2.80
CA GLY A 283 20.69 -11.52 -2.71
C GLY A 283 19.75 -11.35 -1.51
N ALA A 284 18.93 -12.37 -1.22
CA ALA A 284 18.08 -12.40 -0.04
C ALA A 284 18.93 -12.40 1.26
N GLN A 285 19.94 -13.27 1.35
CA GLN A 285 20.84 -13.32 2.49
C GLN A 285 21.54 -11.97 2.72
N ALA A 286 22.05 -11.35 1.64
CA ALA A 286 22.76 -10.07 1.76
C ALA A 286 21.87 -8.94 2.32
N LEU A 287 20.58 -8.90 1.95
CA LEU A 287 19.63 -7.94 2.50
C LEU A 287 19.29 -8.22 3.97
N ILE A 288 19.16 -9.50 4.35
CA ILE A 288 18.98 -9.92 5.76
C ILE A 288 20.17 -9.49 6.60
N ASP A 289 21.40 -9.77 6.13
CA ASP A 289 22.64 -9.40 6.81
C ASP A 289 22.82 -7.87 6.91
N ALA A 290 22.17 -7.12 6.02
CA ALA A 290 22.12 -5.66 6.10
C ALA A 290 21.07 -5.15 7.11
N GLY A 291 20.17 -6.01 7.62
CA GLY A 291 19.15 -5.67 8.62
C GLY A 291 17.77 -5.37 8.05
N ALA A 292 17.43 -5.82 6.83
CA ALA A 292 16.09 -5.66 6.27
C ALA A 292 15.05 -6.47 7.07
N ASP A 293 13.91 -5.86 7.40
CA ASP A 293 12.79 -6.47 8.14
C ASP A 293 11.84 -7.27 7.24
N ALA A 294 11.91 -7.07 5.93
CA ALA A 294 11.30 -7.90 4.88
C ALA A 294 12.03 -7.72 3.55
N ILE A 295 11.90 -8.72 2.67
CA ILE A 295 12.61 -8.76 1.39
C ILE A 295 11.63 -8.71 0.23
N LYS A 296 11.86 -7.83 -0.74
CA LYS A 296 11.03 -7.69 -1.94
C LYS A 296 11.67 -8.43 -3.12
N ILE A 297 10.92 -9.40 -3.70
CA ILE A 297 11.39 -10.37 -4.68
C ILE A 297 10.78 -10.12 -6.05
N GLY A 298 11.63 -9.98 -7.06
CA GLY A 298 11.19 -9.90 -8.45
C GLY A 298 12.13 -9.07 -9.33
N ILE A 299 12.78 -9.70 -10.29
CA ILE A 299 13.59 -9.06 -11.33
C ILE A 299 12.95 -9.34 -12.68
N GLY A 300 12.28 -8.32 -13.23
CA GLY A 300 11.67 -8.35 -14.55
C GLY A 300 10.34 -9.07 -14.72
N PRO A 301 9.53 -9.42 -13.68
CA PRO A 301 8.24 -10.10 -13.88
C PRO A 301 7.08 -9.14 -14.17
N GLY A 302 7.24 -7.84 -13.99
CA GLY A 302 6.17 -6.85 -14.18
C GLY A 302 5.70 -6.76 -15.64
N SER A 303 4.40 -6.53 -15.86
CA SER A 303 3.76 -6.49 -17.19
C SER A 303 4.30 -5.39 -18.12
N ILE A 304 4.84 -4.32 -17.56
CA ILE A 304 5.43 -3.17 -18.29
C ILE A 304 6.95 -3.09 -18.13
N CYS A 305 7.57 -4.14 -17.55
CA CYS A 305 9.01 -4.21 -17.37
C CYS A 305 9.67 -4.83 -18.60
N THR A 306 10.68 -4.17 -19.13
CA THR A 306 11.49 -4.67 -20.27
C THR A 306 12.92 -5.06 -19.86
N THR A 307 13.25 -5.05 -18.57
CA THR A 307 14.59 -5.41 -18.06
C THR A 307 15.13 -6.69 -18.65
N ARG A 308 14.29 -7.75 -18.73
CA ARG A 308 14.71 -9.05 -19.29
C ARG A 308 15.07 -8.98 -20.77
N VAL A 309 14.41 -8.13 -21.53
CA VAL A 309 14.65 -7.96 -22.98
C VAL A 309 15.83 -7.03 -23.22
N ILE A 310 15.94 -5.96 -22.43
CA ILE A 310 16.97 -4.93 -22.63
C ILE A 310 18.31 -5.36 -22.05
N SER A 311 18.33 -5.93 -20.83
CA SER A 311 19.57 -6.31 -20.14
C SER A 311 19.89 -7.81 -20.23
N GLY A 312 18.94 -8.64 -20.65
CA GLY A 312 19.04 -10.10 -20.59
C GLY A 312 18.98 -10.69 -19.17
N VAL A 313 18.72 -9.86 -18.15
CA VAL A 313 18.72 -10.27 -16.74
C VAL A 313 17.30 -10.45 -16.21
N GLY A 314 17.07 -11.55 -15.49
CA GLY A 314 15.79 -11.82 -14.83
C GLY A 314 15.70 -13.24 -14.30
N VAL A 315 14.74 -13.49 -13.43
CA VAL A 315 14.46 -14.82 -12.89
C VAL A 315 12.94 -15.06 -12.96
N PRO A 316 12.47 -16.22 -13.43
CA PRO A 316 11.06 -16.61 -13.35
C PRO A 316 10.55 -16.52 -11.91
N GLN A 317 9.35 -15.95 -11.73
CA GLN A 317 8.94 -15.41 -10.42
C GLN A 317 8.76 -16.49 -9.34
N VAL A 318 8.17 -17.65 -9.67
CA VAL A 318 8.01 -18.74 -8.70
C VAL A 318 9.37 -19.23 -8.22
N SER A 319 10.34 -19.42 -9.13
CA SER A 319 11.70 -19.79 -8.77
C SER A 319 12.40 -18.74 -7.90
N ALA A 320 12.21 -17.46 -8.21
CA ALA A 320 12.78 -16.37 -7.41
C ALA A 320 12.25 -16.39 -5.98
N ILE A 321 10.92 -16.56 -5.81
CA ILE A 321 10.27 -16.62 -4.49
C ILE A 321 10.76 -17.84 -3.71
N LEU A 322 10.73 -19.04 -4.30
CA LEU A 322 11.17 -20.28 -3.64
C LEU A 322 12.61 -20.18 -3.11
N ARG A 323 13.53 -19.66 -3.94
CA ARG A 323 14.94 -19.52 -3.57
C ARG A 323 15.16 -18.47 -2.48
N ALA A 324 14.50 -17.32 -2.56
CA ALA A 324 14.60 -16.29 -1.54
C ALA A 324 13.98 -16.74 -0.21
N ALA A 325 12.78 -17.37 -0.27
CA ALA A 325 12.06 -17.87 0.91
C ALA A 325 12.84 -18.98 1.62
N SER A 326 13.59 -19.83 0.89
CA SER A 326 14.43 -20.88 1.50
C SER A 326 15.52 -20.33 2.44
N VAL A 327 15.95 -19.09 2.23
CA VAL A 327 16.88 -18.38 3.11
C VAL A 327 16.11 -17.57 4.15
N ALA A 328 15.16 -16.77 3.74
CA ALA A 328 14.42 -15.84 4.60
C ALA A 328 13.70 -16.54 5.76
N ASN A 329 13.14 -17.73 5.52
CA ASN A 329 12.48 -18.54 6.55
C ASN A 329 13.42 -18.97 7.70
N LYS A 330 14.73 -19.09 7.46
CA LYS A 330 15.70 -19.43 8.51
C LYS A 330 15.89 -18.31 9.54
N TYR A 331 15.60 -17.09 9.15
CA TYR A 331 15.72 -15.88 9.95
C TYR A 331 14.38 -15.28 10.35
N ASP A 332 13.28 -15.97 10.02
CA ASP A 332 11.89 -15.50 10.24
C ASP A 332 11.60 -14.15 9.57
N ILE A 333 12.23 -13.87 8.42
CA ILE A 333 12.06 -12.65 7.64
C ILE A 333 10.97 -12.86 6.57
N PRO A 334 9.89 -12.05 6.55
CA PRO A 334 8.84 -12.16 5.53
C PRO A 334 9.34 -11.80 4.13
N VAL A 335 8.74 -12.47 3.13
CA VAL A 335 9.03 -12.27 1.71
C VAL A 335 7.83 -11.63 1.02
N ILE A 336 8.07 -10.61 0.21
CA ILE A 336 7.08 -9.91 -0.61
C ILE A 336 7.31 -10.31 -2.07
N ALA A 337 6.33 -10.96 -2.71
CA ALA A 337 6.38 -11.26 -4.14
C ALA A 337 5.94 -10.05 -4.95
N ASP A 338 6.88 -9.40 -5.64
CA ASP A 338 6.66 -8.18 -6.40
C ASP A 338 6.66 -8.45 -7.92
N GLY A 339 5.50 -8.30 -8.54
CA GLY A 339 5.27 -8.44 -9.97
C GLY A 339 4.88 -9.84 -10.42
N GLY A 340 4.32 -9.91 -11.64
CA GLY A 340 3.89 -11.15 -12.27
C GLY A 340 2.49 -11.63 -11.90
N ILE A 341 1.81 -10.99 -10.96
CA ILE A 341 0.44 -11.31 -10.55
C ILE A 341 -0.55 -10.78 -11.59
N ARG A 342 -1.28 -11.67 -12.25
CA ARG A 342 -2.29 -11.36 -13.27
C ARG A 342 -3.70 -11.79 -12.87
N PHE A 343 -3.79 -12.83 -12.05
CA PHE A 343 -5.03 -13.41 -11.55
C PHE A 343 -4.94 -13.68 -10.05
N SER A 344 -6.08 -13.85 -9.38
CA SER A 344 -6.12 -14.20 -7.96
C SER A 344 -5.41 -15.52 -7.64
N GLY A 345 -5.44 -16.49 -8.55
CA GLY A 345 -4.71 -17.75 -8.41
C GLY A 345 -3.19 -17.59 -8.35
N ASP A 346 -2.63 -16.55 -8.95
CA ASP A 346 -1.19 -16.25 -8.86
C ASP A 346 -0.80 -15.83 -7.44
N ILE A 347 -1.73 -15.18 -6.70
CA ILE A 347 -1.54 -14.84 -5.28
C ILE A 347 -1.37 -16.12 -4.45
N THR A 348 -2.26 -17.09 -4.65
CA THR A 348 -2.18 -18.38 -3.96
C THR A 348 -0.86 -19.11 -4.26
N LYS A 349 -0.46 -19.15 -5.55
CA LYS A 349 0.82 -19.72 -5.98
C LYS A 349 2.03 -18.98 -5.39
N ALA A 350 1.99 -17.64 -5.32
CA ALA A 350 3.08 -16.87 -4.72
C ALA A 350 3.25 -17.19 -3.23
N ILE A 351 2.14 -17.34 -2.50
CA ILE A 351 2.17 -17.70 -1.07
C ILE A 351 2.69 -19.11 -0.87
N VAL A 352 2.22 -20.10 -1.65
CA VAL A 352 2.77 -21.48 -1.60
C VAL A 352 4.25 -21.51 -1.93
N ALA A 353 4.74 -20.64 -2.82
CA ALA A 353 6.16 -20.50 -3.10
C ALA A 353 6.97 -19.89 -1.92
N GLY A 354 6.31 -19.38 -0.88
CA GLY A 354 6.93 -18.86 0.34
C GLY A 354 6.75 -17.36 0.57
N ALA A 355 6.02 -16.64 -0.29
CA ALA A 355 5.72 -15.24 -0.04
C ALA A 355 4.74 -15.08 1.14
N SER A 356 4.95 -14.06 1.96
CA SER A 356 4.01 -13.66 3.01
C SER A 356 2.96 -12.70 2.46
N THR A 357 3.34 -11.83 1.53
CA THR A 357 2.48 -10.85 0.87
C THR A 357 2.84 -10.73 -0.60
N VAL A 358 1.94 -10.19 -1.40
CA VAL A 358 2.16 -9.88 -2.82
C VAL A 358 2.05 -8.38 -3.06
N MET A 359 2.93 -7.85 -3.91
CA MET A 359 2.88 -6.45 -4.33
C MET A 359 2.33 -6.37 -5.76
N ILE A 360 1.31 -5.53 -5.94
CA ILE A 360 0.51 -5.45 -7.16
C ILE A 360 0.66 -4.08 -7.80
N GLY A 361 1.02 -4.06 -9.08
CA GLY A 361 1.08 -2.88 -9.93
C GLY A 361 -0.08 -2.83 -10.94
N SER A 362 -0.02 -3.66 -11.99
CA SER A 362 -0.92 -3.60 -13.14
C SER A 362 -2.40 -3.79 -12.80
N LEU A 363 -2.73 -4.73 -11.91
CA LEU A 363 -4.12 -4.98 -11.51
C LEU A 363 -4.73 -3.79 -10.78
N PHE A 364 -3.93 -3.02 -10.02
CA PHE A 364 -4.38 -1.84 -9.30
C PHE A 364 -4.31 -0.55 -10.12
N ALA A 365 -3.49 -0.50 -11.17
CA ALA A 365 -3.36 0.69 -12.02
C ALA A 365 -4.67 1.10 -12.70
N GLY A 366 -5.59 0.15 -12.96
CA GLY A 366 -6.89 0.39 -13.58
C GLY A 366 -8.00 0.81 -12.61
N LEU A 367 -7.72 0.94 -11.30
CA LEU A 367 -8.74 1.23 -10.29
C LEU A 367 -8.98 2.73 -10.12
N SER A 368 -10.14 3.11 -9.58
CA SER A 368 -10.52 4.50 -9.34
C SER A 368 -9.49 5.27 -8.55
N GLU A 369 -8.93 4.64 -7.50
CA GLU A 369 -8.02 5.22 -6.52
C GLU A 369 -6.58 5.36 -7.01
N SER A 370 -6.22 4.77 -8.16
CA SER A 370 -4.89 4.95 -8.74
C SER A 370 -4.73 6.37 -9.34
N PRO A 371 -3.52 6.98 -9.29
CA PRO A 371 -3.30 8.33 -9.81
C PRO A 371 -3.22 8.40 -11.35
N GLY A 372 -3.21 7.27 -12.05
CA GLY A 372 -3.19 7.22 -13.52
C GLY A 372 -4.37 7.99 -14.14
N LYS A 373 -4.11 8.75 -15.22
CA LYS A 373 -5.14 9.57 -15.89
C LYS A 373 -6.15 8.68 -16.60
N MET A 374 -7.43 9.07 -16.53
CA MET A 374 -8.51 8.44 -17.30
C MET A 374 -8.36 8.78 -18.79
N ILE A 375 -8.53 7.77 -19.65
CA ILE A 375 -8.48 7.88 -21.10
C ILE A 375 -9.72 7.19 -21.68
N LEU A 376 -10.45 7.90 -22.55
CA LEU A 376 -11.49 7.30 -23.38
C LEU A 376 -10.85 6.88 -24.73
N TYR A 377 -10.93 5.61 -25.06
CA TYR A 377 -10.40 5.07 -26.31
C TYR A 377 -11.35 4.01 -26.87
N GLN A 378 -11.73 4.15 -28.13
CA GLN A 378 -12.68 3.26 -28.85
C GLN A 378 -13.96 2.97 -28.03
N GLY A 379 -14.54 4.01 -27.36
CA GLY A 379 -15.74 3.87 -26.56
C GLY A 379 -15.57 3.17 -25.19
N ARG A 380 -14.34 2.78 -24.83
CA ARG A 380 -13.99 2.16 -23.55
C ARG A 380 -13.11 3.08 -22.69
N THR A 381 -13.25 2.96 -21.39
CA THR A 381 -12.45 3.74 -20.43
C THR A 381 -11.22 2.97 -20.01
N PHE A 382 -10.09 3.65 -20.02
CA PHE A 382 -8.78 3.14 -19.60
C PHE A 382 -8.13 4.10 -18.61
N LYS A 383 -7.10 3.64 -17.90
CA LYS A 383 -6.18 4.49 -17.14
C LYS A 383 -4.77 4.37 -17.67
N THR A 384 -4.00 5.48 -17.61
CA THR A 384 -2.57 5.44 -17.94
C THR A 384 -1.84 4.56 -16.93
N TYR A 385 -0.92 3.77 -17.45
CA TYR A 385 -0.05 2.93 -16.63
C TYR A 385 1.35 2.93 -17.23
N ARG A 386 2.39 3.14 -16.40
CA ARG A 386 3.77 3.13 -16.89
C ARG A 386 4.73 2.48 -15.90
N GLY A 387 5.79 1.89 -16.46
CA GLY A 387 6.91 1.37 -15.69
C GLY A 387 7.76 2.48 -15.13
N MET A 388 8.31 2.26 -13.91
CA MET A 388 9.25 3.21 -13.32
C MET A 388 10.55 3.33 -14.13
N GLY A 389 10.88 2.34 -15.01
CA GLY A 389 11.94 2.38 -15.99
C GLY A 389 11.52 2.92 -17.36
N SER A 390 10.30 3.44 -17.53
CA SER A 390 9.90 4.10 -18.77
C SER A 390 10.57 5.46 -18.91
N MET A 391 10.69 5.97 -20.13
CA MET A 391 11.33 7.26 -20.41
C MET A 391 10.68 8.39 -19.59
N GLY A 392 9.35 8.51 -19.61
CA GLY A 392 8.65 9.57 -18.90
C GLY A 392 8.72 9.46 -17.37
N ALA A 393 8.86 8.24 -16.80
CA ALA A 393 9.09 8.07 -15.37
C ALA A 393 10.53 8.43 -14.99
N MET A 394 11.51 8.03 -15.80
CA MET A 394 12.94 8.29 -15.57
C MET A 394 13.25 9.80 -15.61
N VAL A 395 12.68 10.53 -16.57
CA VAL A 395 12.81 11.98 -16.67
C VAL A 395 12.22 12.69 -15.45
N LYS A 396 11.14 12.17 -14.87
CA LYS A 396 10.53 12.74 -13.66
C LYS A 396 11.28 12.45 -12.36
N GLY A 397 12.25 11.51 -12.34
CA GLY A 397 13.08 11.27 -11.16
C GLY A 397 13.40 9.80 -10.86
N SER A 398 12.75 8.81 -11.53
CA SER A 398 13.00 7.40 -11.24
C SER A 398 14.28 6.82 -11.87
N SER A 399 15.08 7.62 -12.56
CA SER A 399 16.35 7.19 -13.18
C SER A 399 17.36 6.65 -12.17
N ASP A 400 17.33 7.09 -10.92
CA ASP A 400 18.16 6.58 -9.83
C ASP A 400 17.89 5.10 -9.49
N ARG A 401 16.64 4.65 -9.61
CA ARG A 401 16.23 3.24 -9.45
C ARG A 401 17.00 2.32 -10.41
N TYR A 402 17.33 2.82 -11.60
CA TYR A 402 18.03 2.12 -12.69
C TYR A 402 19.51 2.52 -12.78
N ARG A 403 20.07 3.17 -11.76
CA ARG A 403 21.48 3.64 -11.69
C ARG A 403 21.85 4.62 -12.81
N GLN A 404 20.89 5.38 -13.32
CA GLN A 404 21.09 6.36 -14.39
C GLN A 404 20.84 7.80 -13.89
N LYS A 405 21.01 8.06 -12.59
CA LYS A 405 20.94 9.41 -12.01
C LYS A 405 21.99 10.31 -12.65
N GLY A 406 21.55 11.49 -13.14
CA GLY A 406 22.44 12.47 -13.78
C GLY A 406 22.78 12.18 -15.25
N VAL A 407 22.27 11.11 -15.84
CA VAL A 407 22.38 10.84 -17.27
C VAL A 407 21.45 11.81 -18.02
N GLN A 408 21.96 12.41 -19.12
CA GLN A 408 21.16 13.28 -19.99
C GLN A 408 19.96 12.51 -20.56
N GLU A 409 18.80 13.17 -20.69
CA GLU A 409 17.54 12.56 -21.14
C GLU A 409 17.71 11.75 -22.44
N GLY A 410 18.37 12.28 -23.46
CA GLY A 410 18.60 11.59 -24.74
C GLY A 410 19.57 10.40 -24.70
N LYS A 411 20.18 10.12 -23.53
CA LYS A 411 21.09 8.99 -23.31
C LYS A 411 20.56 7.97 -22.30
N LEU A 412 19.36 8.17 -21.76
CA LEU A 412 18.73 7.21 -20.88
C LEU A 412 18.41 5.91 -21.65
N VAL A 413 18.59 4.78 -21.00
CA VAL A 413 18.24 3.45 -21.51
C VAL A 413 17.03 2.95 -20.74
N PRO A 414 15.81 3.04 -21.29
CA PRO A 414 14.60 2.60 -20.60
C PRO A 414 14.54 1.08 -20.42
N GLU A 415 14.10 0.66 -19.25
CA GLU A 415 13.80 -0.74 -18.91
C GLU A 415 12.30 -0.95 -18.61
N GLY A 416 11.44 -0.15 -19.20
CA GLY A 416 10.00 -0.20 -19.05
C GLY A 416 9.29 0.59 -20.12
N VAL A 417 8.01 0.31 -20.30
CA VAL A 417 7.14 0.95 -21.28
C VAL A 417 6.03 1.76 -20.62
N GLU A 418 5.37 2.59 -21.40
CA GLU A 418 4.16 3.33 -21.05
C GLU A 418 2.99 2.80 -21.86
N GLY A 419 1.82 2.69 -21.22
CA GLY A 419 0.63 2.17 -21.88
C GLY A 419 -0.63 2.55 -21.13
N ARG A 420 -1.69 1.82 -21.36
CA ARG A 420 -2.98 1.95 -20.70
C ARG A 420 -3.49 0.59 -20.26
N VAL A 421 -4.26 0.58 -19.18
CA VAL A 421 -4.98 -0.60 -18.66
C VAL A 421 -6.48 -0.31 -18.63
N PRO A 422 -7.35 -1.31 -18.81
CA PRO A 422 -8.79 -1.12 -18.67
C PRO A 422 -9.13 -0.55 -17.29
N TYR A 423 -10.08 0.39 -17.27
CA TYR A 423 -10.67 0.86 -16.02
C TYR A 423 -11.54 -0.24 -15.41
N LYS A 424 -11.36 -0.51 -14.11
CA LYS A 424 -11.97 -1.64 -13.40
C LYS A 424 -12.88 -1.22 -12.24
N GLY A 425 -13.14 0.08 -12.07
CA GLY A 425 -13.99 0.58 -10.98
C GLY A 425 -13.26 0.72 -9.63
N PRO A 426 -14.00 0.70 -8.52
CA PRO A 426 -13.47 0.94 -7.18
C PRO A 426 -12.60 -0.22 -6.68
N LEU A 427 -11.61 0.14 -5.84
CA LEU A 427 -10.66 -0.79 -5.24
C LEU A 427 -11.35 -1.88 -4.41
N SER A 428 -12.35 -1.51 -3.61
CA SER A 428 -13.05 -2.43 -2.70
C SER A 428 -13.59 -3.65 -3.41
N ASP A 429 -14.27 -3.44 -4.54
CA ASP A 429 -14.89 -4.51 -5.32
C ASP A 429 -13.83 -5.43 -5.91
N TYR A 430 -12.74 -4.85 -6.39
CA TYR A 430 -11.66 -5.61 -7.01
C TYR A 430 -10.84 -6.41 -5.98
N VAL A 431 -10.53 -5.81 -4.83
CA VAL A 431 -9.87 -6.49 -3.71
C VAL A 431 -10.72 -7.64 -3.19
N TYR A 432 -12.05 -7.45 -3.10
CA TYR A 432 -12.96 -8.53 -2.72
C TYR A 432 -12.82 -9.75 -3.64
N GLN A 433 -12.74 -9.55 -4.96
CA GLN A 433 -12.55 -10.63 -5.93
C GLN A 433 -11.17 -11.31 -5.78
N LEU A 434 -10.10 -10.54 -5.60
CA LEU A 434 -8.75 -11.10 -5.43
C LEU A 434 -8.65 -11.95 -4.15
N VAL A 435 -9.17 -11.43 -3.04
CA VAL A 435 -9.19 -12.14 -1.76
C VAL A 435 -10.13 -13.35 -1.82
N GLY A 436 -11.26 -13.23 -2.53
CA GLY A 436 -12.17 -14.35 -2.79
C GLY A 436 -11.48 -15.52 -3.50
N GLY A 437 -10.68 -15.20 -4.53
CA GLY A 437 -9.89 -16.23 -5.24
C GLY A 437 -8.82 -16.88 -4.36
N LEU A 438 -8.13 -16.11 -3.51
CA LEU A 438 -7.20 -16.66 -2.53
C LEU A 438 -7.91 -17.62 -1.54
N ARG A 439 -9.06 -17.18 -1.00
CA ARG A 439 -9.87 -18.02 -0.09
C ARG A 439 -10.34 -19.31 -0.74
N ALA A 440 -10.77 -19.25 -2.01
CA ALA A 440 -11.13 -20.42 -2.78
C ALA A 440 -9.93 -21.38 -2.92
N GLY A 441 -8.75 -20.87 -3.27
CA GLY A 441 -7.51 -21.66 -3.32
C GLY A 441 -7.17 -22.33 -2.00
N MET A 442 -7.28 -21.59 -0.88
CA MET A 442 -7.08 -22.15 0.47
C MET A 442 -8.11 -23.24 0.79
N GLY A 443 -9.37 -23.05 0.40
CA GLY A 443 -10.42 -24.04 0.53
C GLY A 443 -10.11 -25.34 -0.23
N TYR A 444 -9.65 -25.27 -1.49
CA TYR A 444 -9.23 -26.45 -2.26
C TYR A 444 -8.02 -27.17 -1.66
N LEU A 445 -7.16 -26.45 -0.96
CA LEU A 445 -5.95 -27.00 -0.34
C LEU A 445 -6.15 -27.44 1.12
N GLY A 446 -7.33 -27.19 1.71
CA GLY A 446 -7.63 -27.53 3.10
C GLY A 446 -6.82 -26.73 4.12
N THR A 447 -6.38 -25.53 3.78
CA THR A 447 -5.51 -24.69 4.63
C THR A 447 -6.29 -23.55 5.29
N LYS A 448 -6.14 -23.38 6.62
CA LYS A 448 -6.89 -22.41 7.41
C LYS A 448 -6.22 -21.03 7.46
N THR A 449 -4.91 -21.00 7.39
CA THR A 449 -4.09 -19.79 7.51
C THR A 449 -3.08 -19.66 6.35
N ILE A 450 -2.53 -18.47 6.16
CA ILE A 450 -1.45 -18.24 5.20
C ILE A 450 -0.22 -19.10 5.52
N GLU A 451 0.11 -19.31 6.78
CA GLU A 451 1.26 -20.15 7.16
C GLU A 451 1.00 -21.64 6.86
N ASP A 452 -0.24 -22.13 7.03
CA ASP A 452 -0.62 -23.48 6.59
C ASP A 452 -0.49 -23.61 5.07
N LEU A 453 -0.96 -22.59 4.32
CA LEU A 453 -0.87 -22.57 2.86
C LEU A 453 0.60 -22.65 2.38
N LYS A 454 1.52 -21.93 3.02
CA LYS A 454 2.96 -22.00 2.73
C LYS A 454 3.54 -23.38 3.03
N ARG A 455 3.15 -24.00 4.15
CA ARG A 455 3.70 -25.28 4.62
C ARG A 455 3.20 -26.45 3.81
N ASP A 456 1.89 -26.49 3.52
CA ASP A 456 1.19 -27.70 3.06
C ASP A 456 0.91 -27.68 1.55
N GLY A 457 0.90 -26.47 0.91
CA GLY A 457 0.65 -26.33 -0.52
C GLY A 457 1.73 -27.02 -1.37
N LYS A 458 1.29 -27.74 -2.41
CA LYS A 458 2.17 -28.47 -3.32
C LYS A 458 1.95 -28.03 -4.75
N PHE A 459 3.05 -27.87 -5.49
CA PHE A 459 3.03 -27.58 -6.90
C PHE A 459 3.08 -28.87 -7.73
N ILE A 460 2.31 -28.89 -8.80
CA ILE A 460 2.57 -29.72 -9.96
C ILE A 460 3.11 -28.86 -11.10
N ARG A 461 4.12 -29.35 -11.79
CA ARG A 461 4.63 -28.72 -13.01
C ARG A 461 3.75 -29.12 -14.18
N VAL A 462 3.37 -28.14 -14.99
CA VAL A 462 2.51 -28.34 -16.15
C VAL A 462 3.25 -28.04 -17.46
N SER A 463 2.75 -28.57 -18.57
CA SER A 463 3.30 -28.27 -19.89
C SER A 463 2.73 -26.96 -20.45
N ALA A 464 3.37 -26.38 -21.46
CA ALA A 464 2.86 -25.17 -22.12
C ALA A 464 1.45 -25.36 -22.75
N ALA A 465 1.05 -26.59 -23.05
CA ALA A 465 -0.29 -26.90 -23.56
C ALA A 465 -1.40 -26.59 -22.51
N THR A 466 -1.08 -26.70 -21.21
CA THR A 466 -2.01 -26.44 -20.11
C THR A 466 -2.43 -24.96 -20.05
N VAL A 467 -1.65 -24.03 -20.59
CA VAL A 467 -2.01 -22.61 -20.62
C VAL A 467 -3.34 -22.40 -21.33
N ARG A 468 -3.60 -23.10 -22.45
CA ARG A 468 -4.88 -23.02 -23.15
C ARG A 468 -6.02 -23.65 -22.32
N GLU A 469 -5.76 -24.79 -21.67
CA GLU A 469 -6.73 -25.48 -20.84
C GLU A 469 -7.12 -24.68 -19.59
N ASN A 470 -6.21 -23.88 -19.04
CA ASN A 470 -6.43 -23.06 -17.84
C ASN A 470 -7.38 -21.87 -18.08
N HIS A 471 -7.61 -21.49 -19.35
CA HIS A 471 -8.51 -20.42 -19.72
C HIS A 471 -9.75 -20.96 -20.43
N PRO A 472 -10.89 -20.26 -20.38
CA PRO A 472 -12.05 -20.60 -21.18
C PRO A 472 -11.65 -20.76 -22.66
N HIS A 473 -11.94 -21.91 -23.26
CA HIS A 473 -11.58 -22.24 -24.63
C HIS A 473 -12.78 -22.88 -25.33
N ASP A 474 -12.81 -22.76 -26.65
CA ASP A 474 -13.85 -23.31 -27.52
C ASP A 474 -15.28 -22.76 -27.19
N ILE A 475 -15.36 -21.56 -26.61
CA ILE A 475 -16.58 -20.84 -26.26
C ILE A 475 -16.41 -19.34 -26.50
N ALA A 476 -17.46 -18.67 -26.97
CA ALA A 476 -17.53 -17.21 -26.95
C ALA A 476 -18.11 -16.73 -25.61
N ILE A 477 -17.35 -15.89 -24.88
CA ILE A 477 -17.81 -15.30 -23.62
C ILE A 477 -18.88 -14.26 -23.93
N THR A 478 -20.10 -14.49 -23.49
CA THR A 478 -21.23 -13.57 -23.65
C THR A 478 -21.49 -12.68 -22.44
N GLN A 479 -20.98 -13.10 -21.28
CA GLN A 479 -21.02 -12.32 -20.04
C GLN A 479 -19.67 -12.45 -19.33
N GLU A 480 -18.99 -11.31 -19.15
CA GLU A 480 -17.70 -11.27 -18.45
C GLU A 480 -17.89 -11.51 -16.95
N ALA A 481 -16.98 -12.29 -16.36
CA ALA A 481 -16.93 -12.45 -14.92
C ALA A 481 -16.12 -11.29 -14.29
N PRO A 482 -16.49 -10.81 -13.09
CA PRO A 482 -15.82 -9.65 -12.48
C PRO A 482 -14.36 -9.89 -12.12
N ASN A 483 -13.95 -11.17 -12.03
CA ASN A 483 -12.60 -11.61 -11.67
C ASN A 483 -11.83 -12.24 -12.85
N TYR A 484 -12.41 -12.27 -14.05
CA TYR A 484 -11.77 -12.77 -15.25
C TYR A 484 -12.03 -11.85 -16.44
N SER A 485 -10.96 -11.39 -17.06
CA SER A 485 -11.01 -10.69 -18.35
C SER A 485 -10.02 -11.38 -19.27
N PRO A 486 -10.41 -11.73 -20.50
CA PRO A 486 -9.46 -12.24 -21.49
C PRO A 486 -8.39 -11.18 -21.78
N ASP A 487 -7.16 -11.64 -22.11
CA ASP A 487 -6.08 -10.73 -22.43
C ASP A 487 -6.46 -9.77 -23.55
N VAL A 488 -6.26 -8.47 -23.33
CA VAL A 488 -6.58 -7.38 -24.28
C VAL A 488 -5.81 -7.51 -25.62
N GLN A 489 -4.76 -8.33 -25.66
CA GLN A 489 -3.94 -8.55 -26.87
C GLN A 489 -4.61 -9.42 -27.94
N SER A 490 -5.67 -10.15 -27.63
CA SER A 490 -6.35 -11.01 -28.61
C SER A 490 -7.46 -10.31 -29.40
N SER A 491 -7.87 -9.09 -29.02
CA SER A 491 -8.98 -8.38 -29.67
C SER A 491 -8.56 -7.31 -30.71
N ASP A 492 -7.28 -6.91 -30.75
CA ASP A 492 -6.77 -5.92 -31.73
C ASP A 492 -6.11 -6.58 -32.96
N ALA A 493 -6.19 -7.90 -33.11
CA ALA A 493 -5.60 -8.66 -34.21
C ALA A 493 -6.64 -9.19 -35.25
N THR A 494 -7.84 -8.57 -35.28
CA THR A 494 -8.82 -8.83 -36.37
C THR A 494 -9.32 -7.53 -36.96
#